data_8a7a917fbda22fd1faf66f68f5670e7e
#
_entry.id   8a7a917fbda22fd1faf66f68f5670e7e
#
_cell.length_a   1.000
_cell.length_b   1.000
_cell.length_c   1.000
_cell.angle_alpha   90.00
_cell.angle_beta   90.00
_cell.angle_gamma   90.00
#
_symmetry.space_group_name_H-M   'P 1'
#
loop_
_entity.id
_entity.type
_entity.pdbx_description
1 polymer ?
#
loop_
_entity_poly.entity_id
_entity_poly.type
_entity_poly.pdbx_seq_one_letter_code
_entity_poly.pdbx_strand_id
1 'polypeptide(L)' 'MSEEETISICKQIIEKTGASSIKEMGKVMGELKQNYSDTIDFSKAGALIKDLLTNK' A
#
# COMPACT_ATOMS: atom_id res chain seq x y z
N MET A 1 9.76 11.07 -0.64
CA MET A 1 9.31 10.30 0.53
C MET A 1 10.26 9.13 0.77
N SER A 2 10.64 8.90 2.00
CA SER A 2 11.57 7.82 2.31
C SER A 2 10.87 6.47 2.24
N GLU A 3 11.68 5.42 2.16
CA GLU A 3 11.15 4.06 2.07
C GLU A 3 10.36 3.70 3.33
N GLU A 4 10.84 4.12 4.49
CA GLU A 4 10.14 3.87 5.75
C GLU A 4 8.78 4.54 5.78
N GLU A 5 8.70 5.76 5.28
CA GLU A 5 7.43 6.47 5.24
C GLU A 5 6.46 5.77 4.29
N THR A 6 6.96 5.30 3.16
CA THR A 6 6.13 4.58 2.20
C THR A 6 5.58 3.31 2.82
N ILE A 7 6.41 2.57 3.54
CA ILE A 7 5.97 1.36 4.22
C ILE A 7 4.90 1.66 5.26
N SER A 8 5.12 2.72 6.03
CA SER A 8 4.18 3.13 7.07
C SER A 8 2.81 3.47 6.46
N ILE A 9 2.83 4.22 5.37
CA ILE A 9 1.60 4.59 4.68
C ILE A 9 0.89 3.36 4.12
N CYS A 10 1.64 2.45 3.53
CA CYS A 10 1.06 1.22 3.00
C CYS A 10 0.38 0.42 4.11
N LYS A 11 1.02 0.31 5.27
CA LYS A 11 0.43 -0.40 6.40
C LYS A 11 -0.86 0.26 6.88
N GLN A 12 -0.86 1.58 6.95
CA GLN A 12 -2.03 2.32 7.37
C GLN A 12 -3.20 2.08 6.42
N ILE A 13 -2.93 2.10 5.14
CA ILE A 13 -3.97 1.90 4.14
C ILE A 13 -4.50 0.46 4.18
N ILE A 14 -3.61 -0.50 4.38
CA ILE A 14 -4.01 -1.89 4.52
C ILE A 14 -4.97 -2.05 5.70
N GLU A 15 -4.65 -1.42 6.83
CA GLU A 15 -5.54 -1.46 7.99
C GLU A 15 -6.85 -0.74 7.72
N LYS A 16 -6.77 0.40 7.06
CA LYS A 16 -7.96 1.20 6.77
C LYS A 16 -8.94 0.46 5.87
N THR A 17 -8.43 -0.20 4.86
CA THR A 17 -9.28 -0.95 3.93
C THR A 17 -9.67 -2.32 4.46
N GLY A 18 -8.99 -2.78 5.50
CA GLY A 18 -9.22 -4.09 6.04
C GLY A 18 -8.66 -5.20 5.16
N ALA A 19 -7.73 -4.87 4.30
CA ALA A 19 -7.13 -5.86 3.41
C ALA A 19 -6.35 -6.89 4.21
N SER A 20 -6.57 -8.15 3.91
CA SER A 20 -5.88 -9.24 4.60
C SER A 20 -5.27 -10.24 3.63
N SER A 21 -5.48 -10.07 2.35
CA SER A 21 -4.93 -10.95 1.35
C SER A 21 -4.59 -10.17 0.09
N ILE A 22 -3.79 -10.80 -0.76
CA ILE A 22 -3.33 -10.17 -2.00
C ILE A 22 -4.49 -9.87 -2.94
N LYS A 23 -5.62 -10.53 -2.76
CA LYS A 23 -6.80 -10.27 -3.57
C LYS A 23 -7.33 -8.85 -3.37
N GLU A 24 -7.03 -8.26 -2.23
CA GLU A 24 -7.48 -6.92 -1.91
C GLU A 24 -6.47 -5.85 -2.27
N MET A 25 -5.40 -6.25 -2.94
CA MET A 25 -4.36 -5.32 -3.37
C MET A 25 -4.93 -4.18 -4.21
N GLY A 26 -5.92 -4.49 -5.06
CA GLY A 26 -6.56 -3.48 -5.87
C GLY A 26 -7.21 -2.38 -5.05
N LYS A 27 -7.85 -2.76 -3.95
CA LYS A 27 -8.46 -1.78 -3.05
C LYS A 27 -7.41 -0.90 -2.39
N VAL A 28 -6.35 -1.53 -1.92
CA VAL A 28 -5.25 -0.81 -1.27
C VAL A 28 -4.61 0.17 -2.25
N MET A 29 -4.36 -0.27 -3.47
CA MET A 29 -3.77 0.59 -4.49
C MET A 29 -4.70 1.74 -4.85
N GLY A 30 -5.99 1.48 -4.92
CA GLY A 30 -6.97 2.52 -5.19
C GLY A 30 -6.97 3.60 -4.13
N GLU A 31 -6.97 3.20 -2.87
CA GLU A 31 -6.89 4.14 -1.76
C GLU A 31 -5.59 4.92 -1.79
N LEU A 32 -4.50 4.23 -2.03
CA LEU A 32 -3.20 4.86 -2.11
C LEU A 32 -3.16 5.90 -3.21
N LYS A 33 -3.71 5.58 -4.35
CA LYS A 33 -3.74 6.49 -5.49
C LYS A 33 -4.58 7.73 -5.19
N GLN A 34 -5.69 7.57 -4.51
CA GLN A 34 -6.54 8.69 -4.16
C GLN A 34 -5.88 9.65 -3.16
N ASN A 35 -5.17 9.08 -2.20
CA ASN A 35 -4.60 9.88 -1.11
C ASN A 35 -3.18 10.35 -1.36
N TYR A 36 -2.41 9.61 -2.13
CA TYR A 36 -0.98 9.86 -2.29
C TYR A 36 -0.51 9.79 -3.74
N SER A 37 -1.34 10.23 -4.68
CA SER A 37 -1.05 10.05 -6.11
C SER A 37 0.25 10.70 -6.57
N ASP A 38 0.63 11.82 -5.97
CA ASP A 38 1.82 12.54 -6.38
C ASP A 38 2.99 12.40 -5.43
N THR A 39 2.80 11.69 -4.35
CA THR A 39 3.82 11.64 -3.29
C THR A 39 4.59 10.34 -3.27
N ILE A 40 4.03 9.30 -3.82
CA ILE A 40 4.58 7.95 -3.74
C ILE A 40 4.83 7.38 -5.13
N ASP A 41 5.93 6.63 -5.25
CA ASP A 41 6.19 5.85 -6.45
C ASP A 41 5.33 4.59 -6.38
N PHE A 42 4.32 4.52 -7.23
CA PHE A 42 3.38 3.39 -7.22
C PHE A 42 4.04 2.06 -7.56
N SER A 43 5.10 2.08 -8.32
CA SER A 43 5.83 0.85 -8.62
C SER A 43 6.39 0.24 -7.34
N LYS A 44 7.00 1.07 -6.51
CA LYS A 44 7.55 0.62 -5.24
C LYS A 44 6.45 0.31 -4.24
N ALA A 45 5.44 1.17 -4.20
CA ALA A 45 4.33 0.98 -3.28
C ALA A 45 3.60 -0.34 -3.57
N GLY A 46 3.39 -0.63 -4.84
CA GLY A 46 2.75 -1.88 -5.22
C GLY A 46 3.53 -3.09 -4.77
N ALA A 47 4.85 -3.06 -4.93
CA ALA A 47 5.70 -4.15 -4.49
C ALA A 47 5.66 -4.30 -2.98
N LEU A 48 5.67 -3.19 -2.25
CA LEU A 48 5.61 -3.21 -0.79
C LEU A 48 4.27 -3.76 -0.30
N ILE A 49 3.20 -3.32 -0.90
CA ILE A 49 1.87 -3.79 -0.52
C ILE A 49 1.73 -5.29 -0.78
N LYS A 50 2.20 -5.73 -1.93
CA LYS A 50 2.17 -7.14 -2.27
C LYS A 50 2.95 -7.95 -1.24
N ASP A 51 4.11 -7.47 -0.87
CA ASP A 51 4.95 -8.12 0.12
C ASP A 51 4.27 -8.16 1.49
N LEU A 52 3.69 -7.04 1.90
CA LEU A 52 3.00 -6.98 3.18
C LEU A 52 1.78 -7.89 3.24
N LEU A 53 1.06 -8.00 2.14
CA LEU A 53 -0.12 -8.86 2.10
C LEU A 53 0.24 -10.34 1.98
N THR A 54 1.38 -10.64 1.41
CA THR A 54 1.83 -12.02 1.21
C THR A 54 2.57 -12.58 2.43
N ASN A 55 3.32 -11.72 3.10
CA ASN A 55 4.17 -12.12 4.23
C ASN A 55 3.49 -11.97 5.57
N LYS A 56 2.24 -12.10 5.62
CA LYS A 56 1.53 -11.87 6.84
C LYS A 56 1.57 -13.02 7.85
#